data_bc4e06ba36def72cfdb71734228ed064
#
_entry.id   bc4e06ba36def72cfdb71734228ed064
#
_cell.length_a   1.000
_cell.length_b   1.000
_cell.length_c   1.000
_cell.angle_alpha   90.00
_cell.angle_beta   90.00
_cell.angle_gamma   90.00
#
_symmetry.space_group_name_H-M   'P 1'
#
loop_
_entity.id
_entity.type
_entity.pdbx_description
1 polymer ?
#
loop_
_entity_poly.entity_id
_entity_poly.type
_entity_poly.pdbx_seq_one_letter_code
_entity_poly.pdbx_strand_id
1 'polypeptide(L)'
;MLCGLICAGHPQAEGVWLAEVEPVFPQGDLLAEAATRQCLADLNDLAKRTRAGIEGPEIGLRVLLPTEEAPLRERAEAVYDWCRGFLYALGLAGVGERDLSGDTREVFRDLSDITRLDLGDLDEGEENEAALAEIVEFLRVAAMLFHKERVAAREWA
;
A
#
# COMPACT_ATOMS: atom_id res chain seq x y z
N MET A 1 -2.12 2.21 -2.16
CA MET A 1 -3.35 1.98 -2.94
C MET A 1 -3.38 0.62 -3.63
N LEU A 2 -2.46 0.25 -4.53
CA LEU A 2 -2.47 -1.04 -5.24
C LEU A 2 -2.58 -2.25 -4.29
N CYS A 3 -1.78 -2.29 -3.20
CA CYS A 3 -1.87 -3.36 -2.18
C CYS A 3 -3.29 -3.50 -1.62
N GLY A 4 -3.95 -2.39 -1.30
CA GLY A 4 -5.32 -2.42 -0.76
C GLY A 4 -6.34 -2.98 -1.75
N LEU A 5 -6.24 -2.62 -3.04
CA LEU A 5 -7.11 -3.19 -4.10
C LEU A 5 -6.89 -4.70 -4.26
N ILE A 6 -5.64 -5.18 -4.26
CA ILE A 6 -5.31 -6.60 -4.34
C ILE A 6 -5.83 -7.34 -3.10
N CYS A 7 -5.56 -6.81 -1.91
CA CYS A 7 -6.01 -7.40 -0.64
C CYS A 7 -7.53 -7.44 -0.52
N ALA A 8 -8.23 -6.41 -1.00
CA ALA A 8 -9.70 -6.42 -1.09
C ALA A 8 -10.23 -7.41 -2.13
N GLY A 9 -9.33 -7.92 -2.99
CA GLY A 9 -9.66 -8.82 -4.08
C GLY A 9 -10.41 -8.13 -5.20
N HIS A 10 -10.11 -6.86 -5.48
CA HIS A 10 -10.72 -6.16 -6.60
C HIS A 10 -10.33 -6.82 -7.93
N PRO A 11 -11.28 -7.18 -8.81
CA PRO A 11 -11.01 -7.97 -10.02
C PRO A 11 -10.10 -7.26 -11.03
N GLN A 12 -10.07 -5.93 -11.01
CA GLN A 12 -9.29 -5.08 -11.90
C GLN A 12 -8.34 -4.17 -11.11
N ALA A 13 -7.71 -4.69 -10.05
CA ALA A 13 -6.88 -3.90 -9.12
C ALA A 13 -5.82 -3.05 -9.83
N GLU A 14 -5.09 -3.64 -10.78
CA GLU A 14 -4.03 -2.96 -11.54
C GLU A 14 -4.60 -1.86 -12.44
N GLY A 15 -5.69 -2.16 -13.15
CA GLY A 15 -6.34 -1.20 -14.06
C GLY A 15 -6.87 0.02 -13.31
N VAL A 16 -7.54 -0.19 -12.17
CA VAL A 16 -8.03 0.89 -11.31
C VAL A 16 -6.87 1.72 -10.76
N TRP A 17 -5.82 1.06 -10.28
CA TRP A 17 -4.64 1.77 -9.77
C TRP A 17 -3.95 2.59 -10.85
N LEU A 18 -3.74 2.05 -12.05
CA LEU A 18 -3.11 2.76 -13.15
C LEU A 18 -3.95 3.97 -13.60
N ALA A 19 -5.27 3.86 -13.63
CA ALA A 19 -6.15 4.96 -13.96
C ALA A 19 -6.06 6.13 -12.96
N GLU A 20 -5.78 5.86 -11.68
CA GLU A 20 -5.56 6.88 -10.67
C GLU A 20 -4.18 7.57 -10.80
N VAL A 21 -3.20 6.87 -11.34
CA VAL A 21 -1.82 7.39 -11.48
C VAL A 21 -1.62 8.07 -12.84
N GLU A 22 -2.31 7.64 -13.90
CA GLU A 22 -2.15 8.17 -15.26
C GLU A 22 -2.28 9.70 -15.37
N PRO A 23 -3.20 10.39 -14.65
CA PRO A 23 -3.35 11.85 -14.75
C PRO A 23 -2.11 12.65 -14.32
N VAL A 24 -1.17 12.07 -13.58
CA VAL A 24 0.08 12.76 -13.16
C VAL A 24 1.18 12.66 -14.21
N PHE A 25 0.98 11.92 -15.32
CA PHE A 25 1.99 11.80 -16.35
C PHE A 25 2.06 13.04 -17.23
N PRO A 26 3.27 13.47 -17.62
CA PRO A 26 3.43 14.61 -18.51
C PRO A 26 2.80 14.32 -19.87
N GLN A 27 2.03 15.29 -20.36
CA GLN A 27 1.46 15.29 -21.71
C GLN A 27 2.35 16.17 -22.59
N GLY A 28 2.62 15.77 -23.82
CA GLY A 28 3.40 16.66 -24.69
C GLY A 28 4.06 16.01 -25.90
N ASP A 29 5.35 16.25 -26.07
CA ASP A 29 6.13 15.84 -27.25
C ASP A 29 6.56 14.36 -27.21
N LEU A 30 7.30 13.92 -28.24
CA LEU A 30 7.76 12.53 -28.40
C LEU A 30 8.65 12.05 -27.24
N LEU A 31 9.37 12.96 -26.58
CA LEU A 31 10.22 12.59 -25.43
C LEU A 31 9.36 12.35 -24.20
N ALA A 32 8.34 13.19 -23.96
CA ALA A 32 7.36 12.99 -22.91
C ALA A 32 6.58 11.68 -23.12
N GLU A 33 6.17 11.37 -24.35
CA GLU A 33 5.51 10.10 -24.69
C GLU A 33 6.40 8.88 -24.47
N ALA A 34 7.69 8.96 -24.78
CA ALA A 34 8.65 7.89 -24.54
C ALA A 34 8.84 7.65 -23.04
N ALA A 35 9.00 8.73 -22.26
CA ALA A 35 9.12 8.67 -20.81
C ALA A 35 7.85 8.09 -20.16
N THR A 36 6.67 8.49 -20.61
CA THR A 36 5.38 7.96 -20.15
C THR A 36 5.27 6.46 -20.42
N ARG A 37 5.63 5.99 -21.63
CA ARG A 37 5.62 4.56 -21.95
C ARG A 37 6.56 3.75 -21.05
N GLN A 38 7.76 4.25 -20.78
CA GLN A 38 8.69 3.59 -19.88
C GLN A 38 8.14 3.55 -18.46
N CYS A 39 7.62 4.66 -17.96
CA CYS A 39 7.01 4.73 -16.63
C CYS A 39 5.83 3.75 -16.49
N LEU A 40 4.95 3.65 -17.49
CA LEU A 40 3.86 2.69 -17.50
C LEU A 40 4.36 1.23 -17.49
N ALA A 41 5.46 0.92 -18.20
CA ALA A 41 6.07 -0.40 -18.16
C ALA A 41 6.60 -0.73 -16.76
N ASP A 42 7.29 0.21 -16.13
CA ASP A 42 7.83 0.06 -14.76
C ASP A 42 6.72 -0.09 -13.73
N LEU A 43 5.62 0.66 -13.87
CA LEU A 43 4.44 0.53 -13.01
C LEU A 43 3.74 -0.82 -13.19
N ASN A 44 3.62 -1.32 -14.42
CA ASN A 44 3.08 -2.65 -14.66
C ASN A 44 3.94 -3.75 -14.02
N ASP A 45 5.27 -3.62 -14.08
CA ASP A 45 6.18 -4.57 -13.45
C ASP A 45 6.13 -4.47 -11.91
N LEU A 46 5.98 -3.27 -11.37
CA LEU A 46 5.71 -3.07 -9.95
C LEU A 46 4.40 -3.75 -9.52
N ALA A 47 3.35 -3.60 -10.31
CA ALA A 47 2.05 -4.21 -10.04
C ALA A 47 2.14 -5.74 -9.99
N LYS A 48 2.82 -6.36 -10.97
CA LYS A 48 3.03 -7.81 -10.99
C LYS A 48 3.82 -8.30 -9.77
N ARG A 49 4.91 -7.60 -9.40
CA ARG A 49 5.71 -7.93 -8.22
C ARG A 49 4.92 -7.78 -6.92
N THR A 50 4.12 -6.72 -6.81
CA THR A 50 3.26 -6.49 -5.64
C THR A 50 2.23 -7.62 -5.49
N ARG A 51 1.56 -7.99 -6.58
CA ARG A 51 0.61 -9.13 -6.59
C ARG A 51 1.30 -10.43 -6.21
N ALA A 52 2.42 -10.74 -6.83
CA ALA A 52 3.17 -11.96 -6.51
C ALA A 52 3.63 -11.99 -5.05
N GLY A 53 3.99 -10.83 -4.48
CA GLY A 53 4.37 -10.73 -3.06
C GLY A 53 3.20 -10.90 -2.09
N ILE A 54 1.97 -10.58 -2.49
CA ILE A 54 0.76 -10.75 -1.68
C ILE A 54 0.17 -12.15 -1.84
N GLU A 55 0.05 -12.66 -3.08
CA GLU A 55 -0.63 -13.92 -3.41
C GLU A 55 0.33 -15.12 -3.39
N GLY A 56 1.63 -14.89 -3.32
CA GLY A 56 2.64 -15.95 -3.33
C GLY A 56 2.67 -16.77 -2.04
N PRO A 57 3.35 -17.94 -2.06
CA PRO A 57 3.39 -18.86 -0.92
C PRO A 57 4.24 -18.34 0.25
N GLU A 58 5.09 -17.37 0.02
CA GLU A 58 5.96 -16.74 1.03
C GLU A 58 5.55 -15.29 1.27
N ILE A 59 5.89 -14.73 2.44
CA ILE A 59 5.68 -13.31 2.75
C ILE A 59 6.69 -12.49 1.93
N GLY A 60 6.34 -12.25 0.68
CA GLY A 60 7.21 -11.58 -0.31
C GLY A 60 6.86 -10.11 -0.55
N LEU A 61 5.83 -9.57 0.11
CA LEU A 61 5.43 -8.19 -0.07
C LEU A 61 6.54 -7.24 0.38
N ARG A 62 7.00 -6.41 -0.54
CA ARG A 62 7.90 -5.28 -0.26
C ARG A 62 7.10 -4.00 -0.30
N VAL A 63 6.98 -3.32 0.83
CA VAL A 63 6.37 -2.00 0.91
C VAL A 63 7.28 -1.02 0.17
N LEU A 64 6.73 -0.27 -0.77
CA LEU A 64 7.49 0.74 -1.52
C LEU A 64 7.63 2.00 -0.67
N LEU A 65 8.79 2.16 -0.08
CA LEU A 65 9.18 3.29 0.76
C LEU A 65 10.53 3.84 0.31
N PRO A 66 10.88 5.09 0.68
CA PRO A 66 12.23 5.60 0.51
C PRO A 66 13.27 4.70 1.17
N THR A 67 14.52 4.77 0.73
CA THR A 67 15.62 3.97 1.29
C THR A 67 15.94 4.38 2.72
N GLU A 68 16.64 3.52 3.46
CA GLU A 68 17.05 3.78 4.85
C GLU A 68 17.97 5.02 4.99
N GLU A 69 18.60 5.47 3.89
CA GLU A 69 19.41 6.69 3.86
C GLU A 69 18.58 7.98 3.79
N ALA A 70 17.28 7.87 3.47
CA ALA A 70 16.39 9.02 3.49
C ALA A 70 16.09 9.46 4.94
N PRO A 71 15.87 10.76 5.20
CA PRO A 71 15.51 11.27 6.51
C PRO A 71 14.34 10.48 7.12
N LEU A 72 14.38 10.24 8.42
CA LEU A 72 13.35 9.49 9.14
C LEU A 72 11.96 10.06 8.87
N ARG A 73 11.84 11.39 8.87
CA ARG A 73 10.59 12.10 8.58
C ARG A 73 10.02 11.75 7.20
N GLU A 74 10.86 11.73 6.16
CA GLU A 74 10.43 11.40 4.81
C GLU A 74 9.92 9.95 4.73
N ARG A 75 10.60 9.04 5.40
CA ARG A 75 10.19 7.62 5.50
C ARG A 75 8.89 7.45 6.28
N ALA A 76 8.70 8.19 7.37
CA ALA A 76 7.47 8.20 8.16
C ALA A 76 6.28 8.79 7.38
N GLU A 77 6.50 9.88 6.64
CA GLU A 77 5.49 10.46 5.73
C GLU A 77 5.09 9.45 4.64
N ALA A 78 6.04 8.71 4.09
CA ALA A 78 5.76 7.67 3.10
C ALA A 78 4.94 6.49 3.68
N VAL A 79 5.18 6.10 4.95
CA VAL A 79 4.36 5.12 5.67
C VAL A 79 2.94 5.64 5.88
N TYR A 80 2.80 6.88 6.29
CA TYR A 80 1.51 7.55 6.44
C TYR A 80 0.72 7.55 5.12
N ASP A 81 1.36 7.95 4.01
CA ASP A 81 0.74 7.96 2.68
C ASP A 81 0.41 6.55 2.19
N TRP A 82 1.24 5.56 2.51
CA TRP A 82 0.94 4.16 2.20
C TRP A 82 -0.34 3.70 2.91
N CYS A 83 -0.48 3.98 4.22
CA CYS A 83 -1.68 3.64 4.99
C CYS A 83 -2.93 4.31 4.42
N ARG A 84 -2.86 5.61 4.11
CA ARG A 84 -3.96 6.34 3.47
C ARG A 84 -4.37 5.71 2.14
N GLY A 85 -3.38 5.42 1.29
CA GLY A 85 -3.62 4.78 -0.01
C GLY A 85 -4.20 3.37 0.13
N PHE A 86 -3.81 2.61 1.16
CA PHE A 86 -4.34 1.29 1.45
C PHE A 86 -5.82 1.37 1.86
N LEU A 87 -6.15 2.21 2.86
CA LEU A 87 -7.51 2.41 3.34
C LEU A 87 -8.45 2.97 2.26
N TYR A 88 -7.97 3.94 1.46
CA TYR A 88 -8.70 4.47 0.32
C TYR A 88 -9.07 3.35 -0.67
N ALA A 89 -8.12 2.48 -0.97
CA ALA A 89 -8.34 1.36 -1.88
C ALA A 89 -9.35 0.33 -1.35
N LEU A 90 -9.35 0.05 -0.03
CA LEU A 90 -10.39 -0.78 0.59
C LEU A 90 -11.76 -0.16 0.38
N GLY A 91 -11.89 1.16 0.60
CA GLY A 91 -13.13 1.90 0.37
C GLY A 91 -13.60 1.85 -1.09
N LEU A 92 -12.70 2.01 -2.07
CA LEU A 92 -13.02 1.85 -3.50
C LEU A 92 -13.53 0.45 -3.84
N ALA A 93 -12.99 -0.56 -3.17
CA ALA A 93 -13.44 -1.95 -3.31
C ALA A 93 -14.74 -2.26 -2.52
N GLY A 94 -15.33 -1.26 -1.88
CA GLY A 94 -16.54 -1.43 -1.06
C GLY A 94 -16.30 -2.14 0.27
N VAL A 95 -15.06 -2.18 0.76
CA VAL A 95 -14.69 -2.81 2.03
C VAL A 95 -14.52 -1.74 3.10
N GLY A 96 -15.39 -1.74 4.09
CA GLY A 96 -15.31 -0.87 5.26
C GLY A 96 -15.11 -1.67 6.55
N GLU A 97 -14.90 -0.98 7.66
CA GLU A 97 -14.67 -1.61 8.98
C GLU A 97 -15.76 -2.63 9.37
N ARG A 98 -17.02 -2.37 8.96
CA ARG A 98 -18.17 -3.24 9.29
C ARG A 98 -18.11 -4.59 8.58
N ASP A 99 -17.39 -4.67 7.46
CA ASP A 99 -17.24 -5.87 6.63
C ASP A 99 -16.08 -6.76 7.08
N LEU A 100 -15.35 -6.31 8.11
CA LEU A 100 -14.17 -6.97 8.66
C LEU A 100 -14.49 -7.64 9.99
N SER A 101 -13.79 -8.72 10.29
CA SER A 101 -13.94 -9.49 11.51
C SER A 101 -12.63 -9.63 12.28
N GLY A 102 -12.72 -9.88 13.58
CA GLY A 102 -11.59 -10.23 14.43
C GLY A 102 -10.39 -9.30 14.25
N ASP A 103 -9.23 -9.90 14.02
CA ASP A 103 -7.93 -9.24 13.94
C ASP A 103 -7.85 -8.24 12.77
N THR A 104 -8.53 -8.53 11.66
CA THR A 104 -8.50 -7.64 10.48
C THR A 104 -9.21 -6.30 10.74
N ARG A 105 -10.26 -6.31 11.58
CA ARG A 105 -10.90 -5.07 12.03
C ARG A 105 -10.00 -4.26 12.95
N GLU A 106 -9.25 -4.92 13.82
CA GLU A 106 -8.27 -4.25 14.69
C GLU A 106 -7.17 -3.61 13.84
N VAL A 107 -6.58 -4.36 12.92
CA VAL A 107 -5.58 -3.85 11.97
C VAL A 107 -6.12 -2.66 11.15
N PHE A 108 -7.40 -2.68 10.73
CA PHE A 108 -7.99 -1.54 10.02
C PHE A 108 -7.99 -0.26 10.88
N ARG A 109 -8.27 -0.40 12.18
CA ARG A 109 -8.22 0.72 13.14
C ARG A 109 -6.80 1.22 13.34
N ASP A 110 -5.85 0.30 13.53
CA ASP A 110 -4.43 0.65 13.70
C ASP A 110 -3.89 1.40 12.47
N LEU A 111 -4.21 0.94 11.26
CA LEU A 111 -3.86 1.66 10.02
C LEU A 111 -4.50 3.06 9.98
N SER A 112 -5.75 3.18 10.46
CA SER A 112 -6.44 4.47 10.53
C SER A 112 -5.79 5.39 11.56
N ASP A 113 -5.32 4.87 12.67
CA ASP A 113 -4.65 5.64 13.72
C ASP A 113 -3.26 6.11 13.25
N ILE A 114 -2.50 5.29 12.51
CA ILE A 114 -1.25 5.72 11.86
C ILE A 114 -1.50 6.95 10.98
N THR A 115 -2.62 7.02 10.26
CA THR A 115 -2.96 8.19 9.42
C THR A 115 -3.33 9.47 10.20
N ARG A 116 -3.30 9.44 11.52
CA ARG A 116 -3.59 10.57 12.41
C ARG A 116 -2.39 10.98 13.25
N LEU A 117 -1.26 10.28 13.12
CA LEU A 117 -0.04 10.61 13.86
C LEU A 117 0.43 12.02 13.48
N ASP A 118 0.81 12.79 14.49
CA ASP A 118 1.50 14.06 14.27
C ASP A 118 2.99 13.80 14.08
N LEU A 119 3.47 14.09 12.87
CA LEU A 119 4.89 13.95 12.51
C LEU A 119 5.67 15.26 12.71
N GLY A 120 5.04 16.30 13.30
CA GLY A 120 5.64 17.63 13.44
C GLY A 120 6.93 17.64 14.25
N ASP A 121 6.94 16.91 15.35
CA ASP A 121 8.05 16.87 16.32
C ASP A 121 8.88 15.57 16.23
N LEU A 122 8.80 14.85 15.09
CA LEU A 122 9.56 13.61 14.89
C LEU A 122 11.06 13.93 14.77
N ASP A 123 11.85 13.50 15.75
CA ASP A 123 13.30 13.61 15.76
C ASP A 123 13.97 12.33 15.18
N GLU A 124 15.23 12.48 14.76
CA GLU A 124 16.03 11.37 14.22
C GLU A 124 16.74 10.60 15.35
N GLY A 125 15.96 9.97 16.24
CA GLY A 125 16.45 9.15 17.33
C GLY A 125 16.33 7.64 17.06
N GLU A 126 17.23 6.85 17.70
CA GLU A 126 17.22 5.37 17.57
C GLU A 126 15.86 4.75 17.94
N GLU A 127 15.15 5.34 18.90
CA GLU A 127 13.82 4.88 19.31
C GLU A 127 12.79 5.05 18.17
N ASN A 128 12.80 6.20 17.50
CA ASN A 128 11.91 6.48 16.38
C ASN A 128 12.28 5.65 15.13
N GLU A 129 13.57 5.39 14.91
CA GLU A 129 14.03 4.46 13.87
C GLU A 129 13.51 3.04 14.12
N ALA A 130 13.63 2.54 15.33
CA ALA A 130 13.13 1.22 15.71
C ALA A 130 11.60 1.14 15.57
N ALA A 131 10.88 2.17 16.04
CA ALA A 131 9.43 2.26 15.91
C ALA A 131 8.98 2.25 14.44
N LEU A 132 9.66 3.00 13.56
CA LEU A 132 9.35 3.00 12.13
C LEU A 132 9.56 1.62 11.50
N ALA A 133 10.65 0.93 11.86
CA ALA A 133 10.92 -0.42 11.36
C ALA A 133 9.82 -1.41 11.79
N GLU A 134 9.35 -1.34 13.04
CA GLU A 134 8.24 -2.15 13.54
C GLU A 134 6.94 -1.87 12.77
N ILE A 135 6.63 -0.59 12.50
CA ILE A 135 5.46 -0.20 11.71
C ILE A 135 5.56 -0.77 10.29
N VAL A 136 6.73 -0.73 9.63
CA VAL A 136 6.91 -1.28 8.29
C VAL A 136 6.65 -2.79 8.26
N GLU A 137 7.12 -3.53 9.25
CA GLU A 137 6.81 -4.96 9.38
C GLU A 137 5.32 -5.20 9.66
N PHE A 138 4.71 -4.37 10.50
CA PHE A 138 3.26 -4.42 10.72
C PHE A 138 2.48 -4.22 9.42
N LEU A 139 2.86 -3.27 8.53
CA LEU A 139 2.18 -3.07 7.24
C LEU A 139 2.20 -4.32 6.36
N ARG A 140 3.30 -5.08 6.37
CA ARG A 140 3.42 -6.34 5.62
C ARG A 140 2.45 -7.39 6.13
N VAL A 141 2.45 -7.58 7.46
CA VAL A 141 1.55 -8.54 8.13
C VAL A 141 0.09 -8.14 7.92
N ALA A 142 -0.22 -6.85 8.06
CA ALA A 142 -1.54 -6.28 7.83
C ALA A 142 -2.07 -6.63 6.43
N ALA A 143 -1.29 -6.35 5.38
CA ALA A 143 -1.69 -6.66 4.01
C ALA A 143 -1.97 -8.16 3.81
N MET A 144 -1.11 -9.04 4.34
CA MET A 144 -1.29 -10.49 4.25
C MET A 144 -2.55 -10.97 4.98
N LEU A 145 -2.84 -10.39 6.15
CA LEU A 145 -4.04 -10.73 6.93
C LEU A 145 -5.31 -10.35 6.18
N PHE A 146 -5.38 -9.13 5.63
CA PHE A 146 -6.49 -8.68 4.79
C PHE A 146 -6.70 -9.60 3.59
N HIS A 147 -5.63 -9.92 2.88
CA HIS A 147 -5.70 -10.81 1.71
C HIS A 147 -6.26 -12.18 2.11
N LYS A 148 -5.73 -12.80 3.17
CA LYS A 148 -6.15 -14.11 3.64
C LYS A 148 -7.64 -14.14 4.02
N GLU A 149 -8.13 -13.14 4.76
CA GLU A 149 -9.54 -13.05 5.14
C GLU A 149 -10.44 -12.93 3.92
N ARG A 150 -10.04 -12.09 2.93
CA ARG A 150 -10.85 -11.89 1.72
C ARG A 150 -10.87 -13.10 0.78
N VAL A 151 -9.77 -13.84 0.70
CA VAL A 151 -9.73 -15.11 -0.04
C VAL A 151 -10.66 -16.12 0.63
N ALA A 152 -10.54 -16.30 1.95
CA ALA A 152 -11.42 -17.21 2.69
C ALA A 152 -12.90 -16.84 2.54
N ALA A 153 -13.26 -15.55 2.63
CA ALA A 153 -14.64 -15.09 2.47
C ALA A 153 -15.23 -15.39 1.07
N ARG A 154 -14.40 -15.51 0.03
CA ARG A 154 -14.85 -15.84 -1.33
C ARG A 154 -15.05 -17.33 -1.55
N GLU A 155 -14.29 -18.16 -0.87
CA GLU A 155 -14.44 -19.62 -0.96
C GLU A 155 -15.74 -20.12 -0.32
N TRP A 156 -16.36 -19.30 0.54
CA TRP A 156 -17.62 -19.62 1.25
C TRP A 156 -18.86 -18.90 0.70
N ALA A 157 -18.68 -18.04 -0.31
CA ALA A 157 -19.77 -17.28 -0.95
C ALA A 157 -20.28 -17.97 -2.22
#